data_8dd6a48acfcdfc0b6224786593038a61
#
_entry.id   8dd6a48acfcdfc0b6224786593038a61
#
_cell.length_a   1.000
_cell.length_b   1.000
_cell.length_c   1.000
_cell.angle_alpha   90.00
_cell.angle_beta   90.00
_cell.angle_gamma   90.00
#
_symmetry.space_group_name_H-M   'P 1'
#
loop_
_entity.id
_entity.type
_entity.pdbx_description
1 polymer ?
#
loop_
_entity_poly.entity_id
_entity_poly.type
_entity_poly.pdbx_seq_one_letter_code
_entity_poly.pdbx_strand_id
1 'polypeptide(L)'
;DVYKRQNLDPGLAWVGALAYTFQIYFDFSAYSDMAIGLGRMFGFHFLENFNYPYISRSVTEFWRRWHISLSSWFRDYVYIPLGGNRCSRPKQIRNILAVWLLTGLWHGAAWTFILWGLWFCVLLLGEKFLWGKYLERLPGLIRWACAMLAVILSWVLFRAADLEQALAYLGAMFSQTTGLAQDGQAVYYLLQFWPEWILALIAFLPVKQWLQS
;
A
#
# COMPACT_ATOMS: atom_id res chain seq x y z
N ASP A 1 13.11 15.48 -5.67
CA ASP A 1 12.83 14.07 -5.38
C ASP A 1 13.52 13.69 -4.07
N VAL A 2 12.71 13.52 -3.00
CA VAL A 2 13.17 13.24 -1.62
C VAL A 2 13.95 11.91 -1.57
N TYR A 3 13.61 10.96 -2.44
CA TYR A 3 14.28 9.64 -2.51
C TYR A 3 15.71 9.67 -3.04
N LYS A 4 16.16 10.78 -3.65
CA LYS A 4 17.52 10.93 -4.19
C LYS A 4 18.47 11.69 -3.27
N ARG A 5 18.01 12.16 -2.10
CA ARG A 5 18.85 12.92 -1.18
C ARG A 5 19.71 11.99 -0.33
N GLN A 6 21.01 12.29 -0.25
CA GLN A 6 21.99 11.50 0.52
C GLN A 6 21.87 11.69 2.04
N ASN A 7 21.25 12.79 2.51
CA ASN A 7 21.05 13.09 3.93
C ASN A 7 19.56 13.37 4.17
N LEU A 8 18.80 12.34 4.42
CA LEU A 8 17.40 12.41 4.80
C LEU A 8 17.27 12.45 6.32
N ASP A 9 16.68 13.53 6.85
CA ASP A 9 16.19 13.52 8.22
C ASP A 9 14.90 12.71 8.35
N PRO A 10 14.56 12.20 9.54
CA PRO A 10 13.37 11.38 9.76
C PRO A 10 12.06 12.08 9.34
N GLY A 11 11.93 13.37 9.66
CA GLY A 11 10.72 14.14 9.32
C GLY A 11 10.50 14.23 7.82
N LEU A 12 11.55 14.55 7.06
CA LEU A 12 11.49 14.62 5.60
C LEU A 12 11.26 13.25 4.97
N ALA A 13 11.83 12.17 5.53
CA ALA A 13 11.58 10.82 5.08
C ALA A 13 10.11 10.41 5.25
N TRP A 14 9.49 10.73 6.39
CA TRP A 14 8.06 10.48 6.59
C TRP A 14 7.18 11.31 5.68
N VAL A 15 7.46 12.61 5.50
CA VAL A 15 6.72 13.46 4.55
C VAL A 15 6.82 12.91 3.13
N GLY A 16 8.00 12.47 2.71
CA GLY A 16 8.19 11.84 1.40
C GLY A 16 7.43 10.53 1.23
N ALA A 17 7.44 9.65 2.23
CA ALA A 17 6.68 8.39 2.21
C ALA A 17 5.17 8.62 2.15
N LEU A 18 4.65 9.59 2.91
CA LEU A 18 3.24 9.99 2.87
C LEU A 18 2.86 10.61 1.52
N ALA A 19 3.67 11.52 0.99
CA ALA A 19 3.44 12.10 -0.33
C ALA A 19 3.38 11.02 -1.42
N TYR A 20 4.30 10.07 -1.39
CA TYR A 20 4.27 8.95 -2.33
C TYR A 20 3.05 8.05 -2.15
N THR A 21 2.61 7.83 -0.91
CA THR A 21 1.38 7.07 -0.62
C THR A 21 0.16 7.69 -1.29
N PHE A 22 0.02 9.01 -1.28
CA PHE A 22 -1.03 9.70 -2.03
C PHE A 22 -0.79 9.65 -3.53
N GLN A 23 0.44 9.90 -3.98
CA GLN A 23 0.78 9.88 -5.39
C GLN A 23 0.41 8.56 -6.05
N ILE A 24 0.87 7.42 -5.53
CA ILE A 24 0.60 6.10 -6.13
C ILE A 24 -0.89 5.79 -6.19
N TYR A 25 -1.66 6.24 -5.19
CA TYR A 25 -3.10 6.03 -5.18
C TYR A 25 -3.79 6.89 -6.25
N PHE A 26 -3.53 8.18 -6.29
CA PHE A 26 -4.23 9.07 -7.22
C PHE A 26 -3.80 8.82 -8.66
N ASP A 27 -2.52 8.59 -8.93
CA ASP A 27 -2.04 8.27 -10.28
C ASP A 27 -2.73 7.00 -10.82
N PHE A 28 -2.82 5.97 -9.99
CA PHE A 28 -3.37 4.70 -10.45
C PHE A 28 -4.92 4.66 -10.40
N SER A 29 -5.56 5.26 -9.41
CA SER A 29 -7.02 5.31 -9.37
C SER A 29 -7.58 6.17 -10.50
N ALA A 30 -6.99 7.34 -10.77
CA ALA A 30 -7.41 8.19 -11.87
C ALA A 30 -7.22 7.52 -13.24
N TYR A 31 -6.09 6.83 -13.44
CA TYR A 31 -5.89 6.01 -14.64
C TYR A 31 -6.98 4.93 -14.79
N SER A 32 -7.31 4.23 -13.71
CA SER A 32 -8.37 3.21 -13.71
C SER A 32 -9.73 3.79 -14.03
N ASP A 33 -10.07 4.95 -13.46
CA ASP A 33 -11.34 5.63 -13.70
C ASP A 33 -11.46 6.11 -15.15
N MET A 34 -10.36 6.63 -15.73
CA MET A 34 -10.30 6.97 -17.16
C MET A 34 -10.51 5.74 -18.03
N ALA A 35 -9.87 4.61 -17.72
CA ALA A 35 -10.03 3.37 -18.46
C ALA A 35 -11.47 2.83 -18.38
N ILE A 36 -12.10 2.89 -17.20
CA ILE A 36 -13.51 2.51 -17.00
C ILE A 36 -14.43 3.44 -17.83
N GLY A 37 -14.18 4.76 -17.78
CA GLY A 37 -14.95 5.74 -18.54
C GLY A 37 -14.87 5.51 -20.04
N LEU A 38 -13.68 5.34 -20.58
CA LEU A 38 -13.45 5.01 -21.99
C LEU A 38 -14.11 3.68 -22.37
N GLY A 39 -13.96 2.65 -21.56
CA GLY A 39 -14.61 1.36 -21.79
C GLY A 39 -16.13 1.49 -21.91
N ARG A 40 -16.76 2.26 -21.03
CA ARG A 40 -18.22 2.53 -21.08
C ARG A 40 -18.64 3.20 -22.38
N MET A 41 -17.84 4.11 -22.95
CA MET A 41 -18.12 4.74 -24.24
C MET A 41 -18.14 3.72 -25.39
N PHE A 42 -17.42 2.61 -25.28
CA PHE A 42 -17.42 1.50 -26.24
C PHE A 42 -18.35 0.35 -25.86
N GLY A 43 -19.19 0.52 -24.83
CA GLY A 43 -20.12 -0.50 -24.37
C GLY A 43 -19.52 -1.58 -23.45
N PHE A 44 -18.26 -1.43 -23.03
CA PHE A 44 -17.63 -2.35 -22.08
C PHE A 44 -17.87 -1.91 -20.65
N HIS A 45 -18.10 -2.89 -19.77
CA HIS A 45 -18.27 -2.68 -18.32
C HIS A 45 -17.09 -3.30 -17.58
N PHE A 46 -16.11 -2.46 -17.24
CA PHE A 46 -14.98 -2.88 -16.40
C PHE A 46 -15.34 -2.78 -14.92
N LEU A 47 -14.72 -3.64 -14.12
CA LEU A 47 -14.86 -3.61 -12.66
C LEU A 47 -14.11 -2.41 -12.07
N GLU A 48 -14.66 -1.86 -10.98
CA GLU A 48 -13.93 -0.87 -10.17
C GLU A 48 -12.63 -1.48 -9.64
N ASN A 49 -11.54 -0.71 -9.72
CA ASN A 49 -10.21 -1.19 -9.34
C ASN A 49 -9.79 -0.74 -7.94
N PHE A 50 -10.44 0.28 -7.41
CA PHE A 50 -10.21 0.85 -6.09
C PHE A 50 -11.52 1.11 -5.36
N ASN A 51 -11.53 0.84 -4.03
CA ASN A 51 -12.65 1.12 -3.16
C ASN A 51 -12.17 1.70 -1.82
N TYR A 52 -11.71 2.96 -1.82
CA TYR A 52 -11.19 3.66 -0.64
C TYR A 52 -10.19 2.81 0.18
N PRO A 53 -9.07 2.38 -0.40
CA PRO A 53 -8.18 1.40 0.24
C PRO A 53 -7.55 1.91 1.54
N TYR A 54 -7.34 3.21 1.68
CA TYR A 54 -6.66 3.78 2.85
C TYR A 54 -7.52 3.93 4.11
N ILE A 55 -8.80 3.54 4.07
CA ILE A 55 -9.62 3.41 5.28
C ILE A 55 -9.56 2.00 5.91
N SER A 56 -8.80 1.08 5.30
CA SER A 56 -8.72 -0.33 5.70
C SER A 56 -8.16 -0.50 7.11
N ARG A 57 -8.72 -1.43 7.86
CA ARG A 57 -8.32 -1.75 9.24
C ARG A 57 -7.55 -3.06 9.35
N SER A 58 -7.14 -3.63 8.22
CA SER A 58 -6.26 -4.78 8.11
C SER A 58 -5.59 -4.80 6.73
N VAL A 59 -4.47 -5.52 6.60
CA VAL A 59 -3.80 -5.70 5.31
C VAL A 59 -4.67 -6.54 4.37
N THR A 60 -5.40 -7.51 4.90
CA THR A 60 -6.38 -8.29 4.12
C THR A 60 -7.49 -7.41 3.56
N GLU A 61 -8.02 -6.48 4.33
CA GLU A 61 -9.03 -5.52 3.86
C GLU A 61 -8.44 -4.58 2.81
N PHE A 62 -7.20 -4.08 3.03
CA PHE A 62 -6.52 -3.22 2.08
C PHE A 62 -6.46 -3.86 0.68
N TRP A 63 -6.03 -5.11 0.56
CA TRP A 63 -5.93 -5.80 -0.72
C TRP A 63 -7.28 -6.17 -1.36
N ARG A 64 -8.36 -6.17 -0.62
CA ARG A 64 -9.73 -6.26 -1.16
C ARG A 64 -10.22 -4.96 -1.77
N ARG A 65 -9.55 -3.83 -1.46
CA ARG A 65 -9.91 -2.48 -1.87
C ARG A 65 -8.91 -1.85 -2.84
N TRP A 66 -7.70 -2.41 -2.92
CA TRP A 66 -6.60 -1.98 -3.77
C TRP A 66 -6.42 -2.93 -4.94
N HIS A 67 -6.34 -2.38 -6.18
CA HIS A 67 -6.08 -3.14 -7.40
C HIS A 67 -6.92 -4.41 -7.51
N ILE A 68 -8.24 -4.23 -7.40
CA ILE A 68 -9.23 -5.32 -7.28
C ILE A 68 -9.17 -6.26 -8.48
N SER A 69 -8.93 -5.73 -9.69
CA SER A 69 -8.82 -6.52 -10.92
C SER A 69 -7.67 -7.52 -10.86
N LEU A 70 -6.47 -7.07 -10.47
CA LEU A 70 -5.29 -7.93 -10.32
C LEU A 70 -5.48 -8.96 -9.19
N SER A 71 -5.99 -8.51 -8.05
CA SER A 71 -6.26 -9.37 -6.89
C SER A 71 -7.27 -10.47 -7.23
N SER A 72 -8.32 -10.12 -7.99
CA SER A 72 -9.33 -11.08 -8.47
C SER A 72 -8.72 -12.07 -9.46
N TRP A 73 -7.90 -11.59 -10.40
CA TRP A 73 -7.22 -12.46 -11.36
C TRP A 73 -6.31 -13.48 -10.67
N PHE A 74 -5.44 -13.05 -9.75
CA PHE A 74 -4.57 -13.96 -9.00
C PHE A 74 -5.37 -14.93 -8.13
N ARG A 75 -6.48 -14.47 -7.53
CA ARG A 75 -7.39 -15.36 -6.77
C ARG A 75 -7.95 -16.45 -7.66
N ASP A 76 -8.49 -16.07 -8.81
CA ASP A 76 -9.30 -16.99 -9.63
C ASP A 76 -8.41 -17.92 -10.47
N TYR A 77 -7.28 -17.42 -10.97
CA TYR A 77 -6.40 -18.20 -11.88
C TYR A 77 -5.18 -18.83 -11.20
N VAL A 78 -4.82 -18.41 -9.99
CA VAL A 78 -3.67 -18.98 -9.28
C VAL A 78 -4.09 -19.58 -7.94
N TYR A 79 -4.68 -18.78 -7.05
CA TYR A 79 -4.96 -19.21 -5.69
C TYR A 79 -5.99 -20.34 -5.61
N ILE A 80 -7.14 -20.19 -6.28
CA ILE A 80 -8.21 -21.19 -6.29
C ILE A 80 -7.76 -22.50 -6.97
N PRO A 81 -7.14 -22.49 -8.17
CA PRO A 81 -6.63 -23.71 -8.80
C PRO A 81 -5.58 -24.47 -7.98
N LEU A 82 -4.77 -23.76 -7.17
CA LEU A 82 -3.82 -24.39 -6.24
C LEU A 82 -4.49 -25.01 -4.99
N GLY A 83 -5.84 -24.93 -4.88
CA GLY A 83 -6.62 -25.44 -3.78
C GLY A 83 -7.22 -24.38 -2.84
N GLY A 84 -6.84 -23.11 -3.00
CA GLY A 84 -7.37 -21.99 -2.23
C GLY A 84 -7.32 -22.20 -0.72
N ASN A 85 -8.45 -21.97 -0.05
CA ASN A 85 -8.64 -22.23 1.38
C ASN A 85 -9.10 -23.66 1.72
N ARG A 86 -9.42 -24.47 0.69
CA ARG A 86 -9.99 -25.82 0.87
C ARG A 86 -8.92 -26.93 0.95
N CYS A 87 -7.70 -26.57 1.34
CA CYS A 87 -6.57 -27.49 1.46
C CYS A 87 -5.91 -27.35 2.85
N SER A 88 -4.96 -28.25 3.15
CA SER A 88 -4.22 -28.23 4.41
C SER A 88 -3.46 -26.91 4.61
N ARG A 89 -3.21 -26.55 5.88
CA ARG A 89 -2.50 -25.30 6.24
C ARG A 89 -1.17 -25.11 5.49
N PRO A 90 -0.27 -26.11 5.37
CA PRO A 90 0.96 -25.94 4.59
C PRO A 90 0.70 -25.61 3.10
N LYS A 91 -0.32 -26.23 2.49
CA LYS A 91 -0.70 -25.91 1.11
C LYS A 91 -1.26 -24.50 0.98
N GLN A 92 -2.03 -24.01 1.96
CA GLN A 92 -2.50 -22.62 1.97
C GLN A 92 -1.33 -21.62 2.06
N ILE A 93 -0.32 -21.89 2.90
CA ILE A 93 0.89 -21.07 3.01
C ILE A 93 1.61 -21.03 1.66
N ARG A 94 1.85 -22.19 1.04
CA ARG A 94 2.45 -22.28 -0.29
C ARG A 94 1.65 -21.49 -1.33
N ASN A 95 0.33 -21.58 -1.32
CA ASN A 95 -0.52 -20.90 -2.29
C ASN A 95 -0.44 -19.37 -2.15
N ILE A 96 -0.46 -18.86 -0.91
CA ILE A 96 -0.28 -17.42 -0.64
C ILE A 96 1.10 -16.97 -1.06
N LEU A 97 2.16 -17.73 -0.73
CA LEU A 97 3.52 -17.44 -1.13
C LEU A 97 3.66 -17.39 -2.67
N ALA A 98 3.09 -18.37 -3.37
CA ALA A 98 3.12 -18.42 -4.83
C ALA A 98 2.45 -17.16 -5.44
N VAL A 99 1.26 -16.78 -4.96
CA VAL A 99 0.57 -15.57 -5.43
C VAL A 99 1.43 -14.33 -5.23
N TRP A 100 2.01 -14.15 -4.04
CA TRP A 100 2.76 -12.94 -3.73
C TRP A 100 4.13 -12.86 -4.42
N LEU A 101 4.79 -13.99 -4.63
CA LEU A 101 6.01 -14.04 -5.45
C LEU A 101 5.70 -13.69 -6.91
N LEU A 102 4.63 -14.26 -7.46
CA LEU A 102 4.20 -13.94 -8.83
C LEU A 102 3.73 -12.49 -8.95
N THR A 103 3.05 -11.94 -7.94
CA THR A 103 2.67 -10.52 -7.91
C THR A 103 3.90 -9.62 -7.90
N GLY A 104 4.90 -9.92 -7.07
CA GLY A 104 6.16 -9.18 -7.06
C GLY A 104 6.88 -9.24 -8.42
N LEU A 105 7.01 -10.43 -8.99
CA LEU A 105 7.64 -10.64 -10.30
C LEU A 105 6.87 -9.94 -11.45
N TRP A 106 5.55 -9.89 -11.36
CA TRP A 106 4.70 -9.18 -12.33
C TRP A 106 4.97 -7.67 -12.33
N HIS A 107 5.27 -7.08 -11.16
CA HIS A 107 5.64 -5.66 -11.06
C HIS A 107 7.04 -5.35 -11.63
N GLY A 108 7.93 -6.32 -11.66
CA GLY A 108 9.27 -6.16 -12.25
C GLY A 108 10.28 -7.20 -11.73
N ALA A 109 11.38 -7.34 -12.44
CA ALA A 109 12.45 -8.30 -12.12
C ALA A 109 13.43 -7.80 -11.04
N ALA A 110 13.15 -6.67 -10.37
CA ALA A 110 14.01 -6.16 -9.32
C ALA A 110 13.72 -6.84 -7.97
N TRP A 111 14.77 -7.02 -7.16
CA TRP A 111 14.64 -7.60 -5.82
C TRP A 111 13.73 -6.80 -4.89
N THR A 112 13.60 -5.50 -5.08
CA THR A 112 12.68 -4.64 -4.32
C THR A 112 11.23 -5.08 -4.48
N PHE A 113 10.79 -5.46 -5.68
CA PHE A 113 9.44 -5.97 -5.93
C PHE A 113 9.20 -7.36 -5.34
N ILE A 114 10.20 -8.24 -5.39
CA ILE A 114 10.11 -9.57 -4.78
C ILE A 114 9.99 -9.44 -3.26
N LEU A 115 10.81 -8.60 -2.63
CA LEU A 115 10.75 -8.35 -1.19
C LEU A 115 9.45 -7.64 -0.78
N TRP A 116 8.95 -6.72 -1.60
CA TRP A 116 7.64 -6.11 -1.42
C TRP A 116 6.51 -7.15 -1.44
N GLY A 117 6.53 -8.08 -2.39
CA GLY A 117 5.59 -9.19 -2.42
C GLY A 117 5.70 -10.09 -1.20
N LEU A 118 6.93 -10.44 -0.77
CA LEU A 118 7.17 -11.23 0.44
C LEU A 118 6.72 -10.50 1.71
N TRP A 119 6.87 -9.19 1.80
CA TRP A 119 6.36 -8.36 2.90
C TRP A 119 4.85 -8.59 3.08
N PHE A 120 4.07 -8.46 2.02
CA PHE A 120 2.63 -8.71 2.09
C PHE A 120 2.28 -10.17 2.32
N CYS A 121 3.06 -11.11 1.77
CA CYS A 121 2.89 -12.53 2.07
C CYS A 121 2.99 -12.80 3.58
N VAL A 122 4.02 -12.29 4.24
CA VAL A 122 4.23 -12.45 5.69
C VAL A 122 3.10 -11.81 6.49
N LEU A 123 2.69 -10.59 6.14
CA LEU A 123 1.61 -9.89 6.83
C LEU A 123 0.27 -10.63 6.71
N LEU A 124 -0.08 -11.09 5.50
CA LEU A 124 -1.33 -11.82 5.27
C LEU A 124 -1.34 -13.20 5.93
N LEU A 125 -0.21 -13.91 5.92
CA LEU A 125 -0.07 -15.16 6.66
C LEU A 125 -0.20 -14.93 8.17
N GLY A 126 0.40 -13.86 8.66
CA GLY A 126 0.30 -13.45 10.06
C GLY A 126 -1.13 -13.07 10.45
N GLU A 127 -1.83 -12.25 9.68
CA GLU A 127 -3.24 -11.94 9.91
C GLU A 127 -4.09 -13.22 9.88
N LYS A 128 -3.85 -14.11 8.93
CA LYS A 128 -4.64 -15.32 8.77
C LYS A 128 -4.44 -16.35 9.87
N PHE A 129 -3.20 -16.56 10.34
CA PHE A 129 -2.85 -17.71 11.18
C PHE A 129 -2.31 -17.38 12.56
N LEU A 130 -1.85 -16.14 12.81
CA LEU A 130 -1.17 -15.77 14.04
C LEU A 130 -1.90 -14.70 14.83
N TRP A 131 -1.94 -13.47 14.32
CA TRP A 131 -2.37 -12.30 15.11
C TRP A 131 -3.71 -11.69 14.70
N GLY A 132 -4.37 -12.15 13.63
CA GLY A 132 -5.62 -11.54 13.17
C GLY A 132 -6.70 -11.46 14.25
N LYS A 133 -6.90 -12.54 15.03
CA LYS A 133 -7.85 -12.56 16.15
C LYS A 133 -7.52 -11.56 17.26
N TYR A 134 -6.24 -11.26 17.48
CA TYR A 134 -5.81 -10.27 18.47
C TYR A 134 -6.03 -8.85 17.94
N LEU A 135 -5.72 -8.63 16.66
CA LEU A 135 -5.99 -7.34 16.00
C LEU A 135 -7.47 -6.99 16.05
N GLU A 136 -8.37 -7.93 15.84
CA GLU A 136 -9.82 -7.70 15.88
C GLU A 136 -10.33 -7.18 17.23
N ARG A 137 -9.59 -7.43 18.33
CA ARG A 137 -9.92 -6.94 19.67
C ARG A 137 -9.48 -5.49 19.90
N LEU A 138 -8.62 -4.95 19.05
CA LEU A 138 -8.12 -3.58 19.19
C LEU A 138 -9.14 -2.56 18.68
N PRO A 139 -9.14 -1.34 19.23
CA PRO A 139 -9.93 -0.23 18.70
C PRO A 139 -9.67 -0.01 17.20
N GLY A 140 -10.72 0.38 16.47
CA GLY A 140 -10.66 0.54 15.02
C GLY A 140 -9.56 1.48 14.52
N LEU A 141 -9.27 2.55 15.29
CA LEU A 141 -8.20 3.50 14.98
C LEU A 141 -6.81 2.85 15.05
N ILE A 142 -6.55 2.01 16.05
CA ILE A 142 -5.27 1.30 16.21
C ILE A 142 -5.09 0.29 15.08
N ARG A 143 -6.14 -0.46 14.74
CA ARG A 143 -6.13 -1.39 13.59
C ARG A 143 -5.82 -0.67 12.30
N TRP A 144 -6.47 0.47 12.07
CA TRP A 144 -6.21 1.31 10.91
C TRP A 144 -4.76 1.79 10.88
N ALA A 145 -4.25 2.34 11.98
CA ALA A 145 -2.88 2.84 12.06
C ALA A 145 -1.85 1.74 11.78
N CYS A 146 -2.03 0.53 12.34
CA CYS A 146 -1.15 -0.62 12.07
C CYS A 146 -1.18 -1.03 10.57
N ALA A 147 -2.38 -1.09 9.98
CA ALA A 147 -2.51 -1.44 8.57
C ALA A 147 -1.88 -0.38 7.67
N MET A 148 -2.12 0.91 7.94
CA MET A 148 -1.54 2.01 7.16
C MET A 148 -0.03 2.09 7.31
N LEU A 149 0.50 1.91 8.51
CA LEU A 149 1.95 1.85 8.72
C LEU A 149 2.59 0.74 7.87
N ALA A 150 2.01 -0.46 7.88
CA ALA A 150 2.50 -1.58 7.08
C ALA A 150 2.48 -1.26 5.56
N VAL A 151 1.43 -0.58 5.09
CA VAL A 151 1.28 -0.15 3.69
C VAL A 151 2.30 0.93 3.34
N ILE A 152 2.44 1.98 4.17
CA ILE A 152 3.40 3.07 3.92
C ILE A 152 4.83 2.54 3.84
N LEU A 153 5.24 1.67 4.77
CA LEU A 153 6.56 1.05 4.74
C LEU A 153 6.77 0.19 3.48
N SER A 154 5.72 -0.50 3.03
CA SER A 154 5.78 -1.28 1.79
C SER A 154 6.00 -0.41 0.55
N TRP A 155 5.43 0.80 0.52
CA TRP A 155 5.61 1.73 -0.59
C TRP A 155 7.05 2.26 -0.69
N VAL A 156 7.81 2.29 0.41
CA VAL A 156 9.24 2.61 0.38
C VAL A 156 10.01 1.52 -0.41
N LEU A 157 9.73 0.24 -0.13
CA LEU A 157 10.31 -0.87 -0.92
C LEU A 157 9.92 -0.79 -2.39
N PHE A 158 8.66 -0.50 -2.67
CA PHE A 158 8.12 -0.43 -4.02
C PHE A 158 8.72 0.71 -4.85
N ARG A 159 8.97 1.86 -4.21
CA ARG A 159 9.48 3.08 -4.88
C ARG A 159 10.98 3.08 -5.09
N ALA A 160 11.73 2.39 -4.25
CA ALA A 160 13.18 2.39 -4.27
C ALA A 160 13.73 1.80 -5.57
N ALA A 161 14.81 2.37 -6.10
CA ALA A 161 15.46 1.86 -7.30
C ALA A 161 16.16 0.53 -7.04
N ASP A 162 16.69 0.34 -5.83
CA ASP A 162 17.37 -0.86 -5.39
C ASP A 162 17.18 -1.10 -3.88
N LEU A 163 17.71 -2.22 -3.40
CA LEU A 163 17.56 -2.61 -2.00
C LEU A 163 18.38 -1.73 -1.05
N GLU A 164 19.53 -1.26 -1.48
CA GLU A 164 20.39 -0.37 -0.68
C GLU A 164 19.66 0.94 -0.40
N GLN A 165 19.08 1.54 -1.42
CA GLN A 165 18.26 2.75 -1.27
C GLN A 165 17.03 2.53 -0.39
N ALA A 166 16.35 1.38 -0.54
CA ALA A 166 15.20 1.04 0.30
C ALA A 166 15.57 0.97 1.78
N LEU A 167 16.66 0.25 2.10
CA LEU A 167 17.14 0.09 3.47
C LEU A 167 17.65 1.41 4.06
N ALA A 168 18.39 2.20 3.26
CA ALA A 168 18.85 3.52 3.67
C ALA A 168 17.67 4.46 3.99
N TYR A 169 16.64 4.45 3.16
CA TYR A 169 15.43 5.25 3.38
C TYR A 169 14.66 4.81 4.62
N LEU A 170 14.43 3.50 4.79
CA LEU A 170 13.81 2.96 6.01
C LEU A 170 14.65 3.28 7.26
N GLY A 171 15.98 3.18 7.17
CA GLY A 171 16.88 3.59 8.24
C GLY A 171 16.73 5.07 8.60
N ALA A 172 16.62 5.95 7.60
CA ALA A 172 16.39 7.39 7.80
C ALA A 172 15.05 7.68 8.50
N MET A 173 13.97 6.97 8.14
CA MET A 173 12.64 7.13 8.77
C MET A 173 12.66 6.89 10.29
N PHE A 174 13.56 6.02 10.79
CA PHE A 174 13.64 5.63 12.21
C PHE A 174 14.95 6.06 12.87
N SER A 175 15.78 6.88 12.19
CA SER A 175 17.02 7.39 12.77
C SER A 175 16.73 8.38 13.89
N GLN A 176 17.62 8.40 14.90
CA GLN A 176 17.53 9.35 16.01
C GLN A 176 18.40 10.62 15.78
N THR A 177 18.75 10.92 14.53
CA THR A 177 19.55 12.09 14.22
C THR A 177 18.74 13.37 14.42
N THR A 178 18.87 13.94 15.61
CA THR A 178 18.33 15.25 15.99
C THR A 178 19.25 16.37 15.48
N GLY A 179 19.36 16.52 14.18
CA GLY A 179 20.04 17.68 13.60
C GLY A 179 19.04 18.82 13.48
N LEU A 180 18.98 19.72 14.47
CA LEU A 180 18.11 20.91 14.51
C LEU A 180 18.12 21.78 13.23
N ALA A 181 19.12 21.62 12.36
CA ALA A 181 19.25 22.37 11.11
C ALA A 181 18.41 21.80 9.94
N GLN A 182 17.88 20.57 10.04
CA GLN A 182 17.14 19.90 8.97
C GLN A 182 15.63 19.77 9.26
N ASP A 183 15.20 19.88 10.52
CA ASP A 183 13.79 19.77 10.94
C ASP A 183 12.87 20.81 10.25
N GLY A 184 13.43 21.96 9.84
CA GLY A 184 12.68 22.99 9.12
C GLY A 184 12.20 22.58 7.73
N GLN A 185 12.83 21.62 7.06
CA GLN A 185 12.43 21.23 5.70
C GLN A 185 11.13 20.42 5.67
N ALA A 186 10.93 19.49 6.59
CA ALA A 186 9.68 18.75 6.69
C ALA A 186 8.51 19.69 6.96
N VAL A 187 8.66 20.59 7.95
CA VAL A 187 7.65 21.61 8.27
C VAL A 187 7.42 22.55 7.08
N TYR A 188 8.47 22.96 6.40
CA TYR A 188 8.36 23.79 5.19
C TYR A 188 7.48 23.13 4.12
N TYR A 189 7.72 21.86 3.77
CA TYR A 189 6.90 21.16 2.77
C TYR A 189 5.47 20.91 3.25
N LEU A 190 5.25 20.64 4.52
CA LEU A 190 3.90 20.52 5.07
C LEU A 190 3.12 21.83 4.98
N LEU A 191 3.78 22.97 5.31
CA LEU A 191 3.15 24.27 5.25
C LEU A 191 3.02 24.79 3.82
N GLN A 192 3.99 24.52 2.94
CA GLN A 192 3.92 24.96 1.54
C GLN A 192 2.79 24.31 0.78
N PHE A 193 2.53 23.02 1.02
CA PHE A 193 1.55 22.20 0.32
C PHE A 193 0.35 21.82 1.21
N TRP A 194 0.01 22.66 2.21
CA TRP A 194 -1.09 22.35 3.11
C TRP A 194 -2.47 22.16 2.41
N PRO A 195 -2.82 22.91 1.34
CA PRO A 195 -4.09 22.69 0.66
C PRO A 195 -4.13 21.33 -0.04
N GLU A 196 -3.02 20.94 -0.68
CA GLU A 196 -2.88 19.66 -1.37
C GLU A 196 -2.97 18.49 -0.38
N TRP A 197 -2.39 18.62 0.82
CA TRP A 197 -2.53 17.63 1.87
C TRP A 197 -3.99 17.46 2.31
N ILE A 198 -4.71 18.57 2.53
CA ILE A 198 -6.12 18.53 2.92
C ILE A 198 -6.96 17.93 1.79
N LEU A 199 -6.76 18.36 0.55
CA LEU A 199 -7.47 17.79 -0.59
C LEU A 199 -7.22 16.30 -0.75
N ALA A 200 -5.97 15.86 -0.60
CA ALA A 200 -5.62 14.44 -0.66
C ALA A 200 -6.31 13.65 0.46
N LEU A 201 -6.32 14.17 1.70
CA LEU A 201 -7.00 13.55 2.84
C LEU A 201 -8.52 13.44 2.61
N ILE A 202 -9.16 14.46 2.07
CA ILE A 202 -10.61 14.42 1.77
C ILE A 202 -10.88 13.42 0.63
N ALA A 203 -10.08 13.43 -0.42
CA ALA A 203 -10.31 12.64 -1.62
C ALA A 203 -10.15 11.12 -1.40
N PHE A 204 -9.34 10.66 -0.43
CA PHE A 204 -9.27 9.24 -0.11
C PHE A 204 -10.39 8.74 0.83
N LEU A 205 -11.15 9.66 1.46
CA LEU A 205 -12.28 9.32 2.31
C LEU A 205 -13.54 9.04 1.47
N PRO A 206 -14.44 8.17 1.91
CA PRO A 206 -15.68 7.86 1.22
C PRO A 206 -16.74 8.96 1.40
N VAL A 207 -16.37 10.23 1.17
CA VAL A 207 -17.23 11.40 1.39
C VAL A 207 -18.52 11.30 0.59
N LYS A 208 -18.45 10.84 -0.66
CA LYS A 208 -19.65 10.63 -1.49
C LYS A 208 -20.63 9.64 -0.86
N GLN A 209 -20.13 8.57 -0.23
CA GLN A 209 -21.00 7.57 0.42
C GLN A 209 -21.65 8.15 1.69
N TRP A 210 -20.91 8.98 2.45
CA TRP A 210 -21.45 9.63 3.65
C TRP A 210 -22.50 10.69 3.34
N LEU A 211 -22.38 11.37 2.20
CA LEU A 211 -23.36 12.36 1.77
C LEU A 211 -24.66 11.74 1.19
N GLN A 212 -24.62 10.44 0.84
CA GLN A 212 -25.74 9.71 0.29
C GLN A 212 -26.46 8.80 1.31
N SER A 213 -25.87 8.64 2.51
CA SER A 213 -26.44 7.89 3.64
C SER A 213 -27.26 8.79 4.56
#